data_a959bb5d93d487e925aba6fc9f00dcdf
#
_entry.id   a959bb5d93d487e925aba6fc9f00dcdf
#
_cell.length_a   1.000
_cell.length_b   1.000
_cell.length_c   1.000
_cell.angle_alpha   90.00
_cell.angle_beta   90.00
_cell.angle_gamma   90.00
#
_symmetry.space_group_name_H-M   'P 1'
#
loop_
_entity.id
_entity.type
_entity.pdbx_description
1 polymer ?
#
loop_
_entity_poly.entity_id
_entity_poly.type
_entity_poly.pdbx_seq_one_letter_code
_entity_poly.pdbx_strand_id
1 'polypeptide(L)'
;VHPREAGIVVTSEPGNARIIPSSYDKIEELNNGTEVLVIPGFFGVTKEDQICTFSRGGSDITGSIIAAGVKADLYENFTDVDGIFAAHPGIIHKPHSIPELTYREMRELAYAGFSVLHDEALLPAYRGKIPLVIKNTNNPDHPGTRIVLKHSSDEFPVVGIAGDSGFVSINMSKYLMNREVGFGRKVLQILEDLNIGWEHMPTGIDDLSIILRERELTPIKEEEILRQLVQKAEVDHAEIEHDLSIIMIVGEKMKRHIGVTATATRALSENNINIQMMSQGSSEVSIMFVVHKDQEKAALKALYQAFF
;
A
#
# COMPACT_ATOMS: atom_id res chain seq x y z
N VAL A 1 19.18 20.20 -15.39
CA VAL A 1 19.02 19.23 -16.50
C VAL A 1 17.55 18.94 -16.69
N HIS A 2 17.01 19.15 -17.91
CA HIS A 2 15.63 18.82 -18.21
C HIS A 2 15.42 17.27 -18.27
N PRO A 3 14.25 16.71 -17.86
CA PRO A 3 13.99 15.27 -17.91
C PRO A 3 14.27 14.62 -19.28
N ARG A 4 14.07 15.36 -20.39
CA ARG A 4 14.46 14.95 -21.74
C ARG A 4 15.96 14.70 -21.87
N GLU A 5 16.77 15.63 -21.39
CA GLU A 5 18.23 15.55 -21.41
C GLU A 5 18.75 14.49 -20.44
N ALA A 6 18.10 14.36 -19.30
CA ALA A 6 18.35 13.29 -18.32
C ALA A 6 17.95 11.89 -18.84
N GLY A 7 17.25 11.80 -19.97
CA GLY A 7 16.82 10.53 -20.53
C GLY A 7 15.63 9.87 -19.83
N ILE A 8 14.80 10.63 -19.10
CA ILE A 8 13.59 10.13 -18.44
C ILE A 8 12.49 9.93 -19.48
N VAL A 9 12.51 8.78 -20.15
CA VAL A 9 11.51 8.39 -21.15
C VAL A 9 10.41 7.57 -20.48
N VAL A 10 9.14 7.94 -20.76
CA VAL A 10 7.96 7.37 -20.09
C VAL A 10 6.89 6.92 -21.09
N THR A 11 5.91 6.16 -20.61
CA THR A 11 4.70 5.79 -21.38
C THR A 11 3.81 7.00 -21.66
N SER A 12 2.89 6.88 -22.62
CA SER A 12 1.98 7.96 -23.05
C SER A 12 0.66 7.97 -22.28
N GLU A 13 0.71 7.81 -20.95
CA GLU A 13 -0.46 7.79 -20.06
C GLU A 13 -0.42 8.98 -19.10
N PRO A 14 -0.94 10.18 -19.47
CA PRO A 14 -0.88 11.36 -18.60
C PRO A 14 -1.52 11.13 -17.24
N GLY A 15 -0.79 11.48 -16.16
CA GLY A 15 -1.23 11.23 -14.79
C GLY A 15 -0.99 9.80 -14.27
N ASN A 16 -0.46 8.92 -15.13
CA ASN A 16 -0.10 7.53 -14.78
C ASN A 16 1.12 7.05 -15.60
N ALA A 17 2.00 7.95 -15.97
CA ALA A 17 3.18 7.63 -16.77
C ALA A 17 4.11 6.67 -16.02
N ARG A 18 4.72 5.74 -16.75
CA ARG A 18 5.68 4.76 -16.21
C ARG A 18 7.00 4.88 -16.95
N ILE A 19 8.11 4.79 -16.19
CA ILE A 19 9.45 4.83 -16.76
C ILE A 19 9.67 3.65 -17.72
N ILE A 20 10.25 3.92 -18.90
CA ILE A 20 10.65 2.88 -19.85
C ILE A 20 12.01 2.32 -19.41
N PRO A 21 12.18 1.00 -19.33
CA PRO A 21 13.42 0.39 -18.81
C PRO A 21 14.72 0.88 -19.44
N SER A 22 14.74 1.15 -20.74
CA SER A 22 15.92 1.70 -21.45
C SER A 22 16.33 3.11 -21.01
N SER A 23 15.51 3.80 -20.23
CA SER A 23 15.86 5.11 -19.68
C SER A 23 16.97 5.01 -18.64
N TYR A 24 17.05 3.89 -17.92
CA TYR A 24 18.06 3.73 -16.86
C TYR A 24 19.50 3.78 -17.40
N ASP A 25 19.74 3.28 -18.60
CA ASP A 25 21.08 3.33 -19.25
C ASP A 25 21.53 4.78 -19.49
N LYS A 26 20.59 5.67 -19.91
CA LYS A 26 20.88 7.10 -20.11
C LYS A 26 21.02 7.86 -18.79
N ILE A 27 20.19 7.53 -17.80
CA ILE A 27 20.26 8.16 -16.48
C ILE A 27 21.58 7.80 -15.80
N GLU A 28 22.12 6.59 -16.02
CA GLU A 28 23.41 6.19 -15.48
C GLU A 28 24.56 7.08 -15.97
N GLU A 29 24.48 7.61 -17.20
CA GLU A 29 25.49 8.52 -17.76
C GLU A 29 25.62 9.83 -16.96
N LEU A 30 24.56 10.25 -16.24
CA LEU A 30 24.59 11.43 -15.37
C LEU A 30 25.58 11.30 -14.20
N ASN A 31 25.95 10.09 -13.81
CA ASN A 31 26.87 9.83 -12.71
C ASN A 31 28.36 10.11 -13.08
N ASN A 32 28.65 10.45 -14.32
CA ASN A 32 30.03 10.68 -14.79
C ASN A 32 30.57 12.08 -14.51
N GLY A 33 29.76 12.98 -13.92
CA GLY A 33 30.12 14.36 -13.62
C GLY A 33 30.52 14.59 -12.17
N THR A 34 31.18 15.72 -11.92
CA THR A 34 31.49 16.23 -10.57
C THR A 34 30.56 17.35 -10.15
N GLU A 35 29.59 17.69 -11.00
CA GLU A 35 28.66 18.80 -10.81
C GLU A 35 27.40 18.36 -10.06
N VAL A 36 26.83 19.28 -9.29
CA VAL A 36 25.51 19.11 -8.70
C VAL A 36 24.45 19.27 -9.80
N LEU A 37 23.66 18.23 -10.04
CA LEU A 37 22.60 18.27 -11.04
C LEU A 37 21.24 18.57 -10.37
N VAL A 38 20.50 19.51 -10.94
CA VAL A 38 19.13 19.82 -10.55
C VAL A 38 18.20 19.36 -11.67
N ILE A 39 17.29 18.45 -11.36
CA ILE A 39 16.35 17.86 -12.31
C ILE A 39 14.92 18.12 -11.82
N PRO A 40 14.05 18.80 -12.60
CA PRO A 40 12.66 18.99 -12.22
C PRO A 40 11.94 17.63 -12.20
N GLY A 41 11.16 17.40 -11.15
CA GLY A 41 10.41 16.17 -10.97
C GLY A 41 9.00 16.22 -11.55
N PHE A 42 8.21 15.17 -11.29
CA PHE A 42 6.80 14.99 -11.60
C PHE A 42 6.47 14.54 -13.04
N PHE A 43 7.38 14.60 -13.97
CA PHE A 43 7.14 14.23 -15.36
C PHE A 43 8.36 13.62 -16.06
N GLY A 44 8.12 12.92 -17.15
CA GLY A 44 9.10 12.51 -18.13
C GLY A 44 8.66 12.92 -19.52
N VAL A 45 9.30 12.36 -20.55
CA VAL A 45 9.00 12.59 -21.97
C VAL A 45 8.66 11.27 -22.63
N THR A 46 7.63 11.26 -23.47
CA THR A 46 7.29 10.07 -24.26
C THR A 46 8.29 9.86 -25.39
N LYS A 47 8.21 8.74 -26.09
CA LYS A 47 9.02 8.49 -27.30
C LYS A 47 8.74 9.50 -28.42
N GLU A 48 7.55 10.05 -28.44
CA GLU A 48 7.09 11.08 -29.38
C GLU A 48 7.43 12.50 -28.91
N ASP A 49 8.29 12.61 -27.88
CA ASP A 49 8.82 13.86 -27.37
C ASP A 49 7.77 14.76 -26.69
N GLN A 50 6.71 14.17 -26.15
CA GLN A 50 5.66 14.87 -25.42
C GLN A 50 5.85 14.73 -23.91
N ILE A 51 5.55 15.79 -23.14
CA ILE A 51 5.57 15.76 -21.69
C ILE A 51 4.44 14.87 -21.19
N CYS A 52 4.76 13.94 -20.30
CA CYS A 52 3.80 13.06 -19.65
C CYS A 52 4.07 12.97 -18.15
N THR A 53 3.03 13.26 -17.35
CA THR A 53 3.14 13.33 -15.90
C THR A 53 3.00 11.96 -15.24
N PHE A 54 3.73 11.75 -14.14
CA PHE A 54 3.51 10.64 -13.24
C PHE A 54 2.19 10.79 -12.46
N SER A 55 1.82 9.77 -11.73
CA SER A 55 0.71 9.80 -10.76
C SER A 55 1.01 10.76 -9.59
N ARG A 56 0.09 10.80 -8.61
CA ARG A 56 0.31 11.55 -7.35
C ARG A 56 1.61 11.07 -6.69
N GLY A 57 2.38 12.01 -6.13
CA GLY A 57 3.73 11.72 -5.62
C GLY A 57 4.79 11.65 -6.72
N GLY A 58 4.52 12.25 -7.89
CA GLY A 58 5.40 12.19 -9.06
C GLY A 58 6.80 12.75 -8.85
N SER A 59 7.01 13.68 -7.90
CA SER A 59 8.33 14.15 -7.50
C SER A 59 9.13 13.05 -6.79
N ASP A 60 8.48 12.29 -5.90
CA ASP A 60 9.09 11.16 -5.19
C ASP A 60 9.43 10.04 -6.17
N ILE A 61 8.52 9.79 -7.13
CA ILE A 61 8.75 8.83 -8.22
C ILE A 61 9.98 9.24 -9.05
N THR A 62 10.09 10.52 -9.40
CA THR A 62 11.24 11.06 -10.14
C THR A 62 12.54 10.87 -9.36
N GLY A 63 12.57 11.24 -8.07
CA GLY A 63 13.73 11.06 -7.21
C GLY A 63 14.16 9.60 -7.13
N SER A 64 13.21 8.69 -6.97
CA SER A 64 13.45 7.25 -6.92
C SER A 64 14.02 6.69 -8.25
N ILE A 65 13.48 7.16 -9.39
CA ILE A 65 13.97 6.80 -10.72
C ILE A 65 15.42 7.26 -10.91
N ILE A 66 15.71 8.53 -10.59
CA ILE A 66 17.06 9.09 -10.70
C ILE A 66 18.02 8.33 -9.79
N ALA A 67 17.67 8.15 -8.51
CA ALA A 67 18.51 7.41 -7.57
C ALA A 67 18.85 5.99 -8.06
N ALA A 68 17.86 5.29 -8.59
CA ALA A 68 18.06 3.96 -9.16
C ALA A 68 18.95 3.99 -10.42
N GLY A 69 18.75 4.99 -11.31
CA GLY A 69 19.48 5.11 -12.56
C GLY A 69 20.95 5.46 -12.36
N VAL A 70 21.25 6.43 -11.49
CA VAL A 70 22.65 6.80 -11.16
C VAL A 70 23.31 5.83 -10.19
N LYS A 71 22.59 4.80 -9.72
CA LYS A 71 23.07 3.84 -8.70
C LYS A 71 23.54 4.56 -7.44
N ALA A 72 22.71 5.46 -6.92
CA ALA A 72 23.02 6.30 -5.77
C ALA A 72 23.35 5.46 -4.52
N ASP A 73 24.26 5.95 -3.70
CA ASP A 73 24.56 5.35 -2.38
C ASP A 73 23.40 5.53 -1.39
N LEU A 74 22.62 6.61 -1.57
CA LEU A 74 21.48 6.97 -0.73
C LEU A 74 20.48 7.84 -1.51
N TYR A 75 19.20 7.60 -1.31
CA TYR A 75 18.12 8.50 -1.70
C TYR A 75 17.55 9.20 -0.46
N GLU A 76 17.75 10.51 -0.31
CA GLU A 76 17.10 11.30 0.72
C GLU A 76 15.83 11.95 0.16
N ASN A 77 14.68 11.59 0.74
CA ASN A 77 13.39 12.19 0.40
C ASN A 77 13.00 13.20 1.50
N PHE A 78 12.99 14.48 1.14
CA PHE A 78 12.63 15.56 2.06
C PHE A 78 11.13 15.88 1.95
N THR A 79 10.43 15.83 3.09
CA THR A 79 8.99 16.09 3.24
C THR A 79 8.76 17.06 4.41
N ASP A 80 7.53 17.19 4.89
CA ASP A 80 7.13 18.09 5.99
C ASP A 80 7.02 17.40 7.36
N VAL A 81 7.39 16.11 7.44
CA VAL A 81 7.37 15.32 8.68
C VAL A 81 8.76 14.78 9.03
N ASP A 82 9.04 14.57 10.33
CA ASP A 82 10.34 14.10 10.84
C ASP A 82 10.67 12.64 10.48
N GLY A 83 9.79 11.96 9.78
CA GLY A 83 9.91 10.56 9.39
C GLY A 83 8.56 9.85 9.49
N ILE A 84 8.59 8.53 9.60
CA ILE A 84 7.39 7.70 9.70
C ILE A 84 7.15 7.34 11.16
N PHE A 85 5.89 7.37 11.56
CA PHE A 85 5.45 7.02 12.90
C PHE A 85 4.73 5.68 12.92
N ALA A 86 4.76 4.99 14.04
CA ALA A 86 4.12 3.67 14.20
C ALA A 86 2.58 3.69 14.11
N ALA A 87 1.97 4.88 14.18
CA ALA A 87 0.55 5.11 13.92
C ALA A 87 0.31 6.56 13.49
N HIS A 88 -0.88 6.85 12.96
CA HIS A 88 -1.22 8.18 12.47
C HIS A 88 -1.26 9.21 13.61
N PRO A 89 -0.48 10.33 13.56
CA PRO A 89 -0.38 11.32 14.65
C PRO A 89 -1.71 12.02 14.98
N GLY A 90 -2.63 12.10 14.02
CA GLY A 90 -3.98 12.65 14.24
C GLY A 90 -4.90 11.76 15.07
N ILE A 91 -4.53 10.47 15.27
CA ILE A 91 -5.32 9.51 16.06
C ILE A 91 -4.60 9.16 17.37
N ILE A 92 -3.30 8.96 17.31
CA ILE A 92 -2.45 8.67 18.46
C ILE A 92 -1.63 9.91 18.81
N HIS A 93 -1.71 10.35 20.05
CA HIS A 93 -0.90 11.48 20.51
C HIS A 93 0.57 11.08 20.67
N LYS A 94 1.48 11.72 19.96
CA LYS A 94 2.92 11.45 19.97
C LYS A 94 3.26 9.97 19.74
N PRO A 95 2.88 9.39 18.60
CA PRO A 95 3.21 8.00 18.31
C PRO A 95 4.73 7.80 18.22
N HIS A 96 5.20 6.58 18.46
CA HIS A 96 6.60 6.21 18.30
C HIS A 96 7.08 6.52 16.88
N SER A 97 8.24 7.16 16.77
CA SER A 97 8.94 7.31 15.51
C SER A 97 9.60 5.98 15.12
N ILE A 98 9.47 5.59 13.87
CA ILE A 98 10.07 4.39 13.34
C ILE A 98 11.45 4.74 12.78
N PRO A 99 12.55 4.27 13.36
CA PRO A 99 13.88 4.60 12.86
C PRO A 99 14.23 3.86 11.56
N GLU A 100 13.72 2.64 11.38
CA GLU A 100 14.01 1.81 10.23
C GLU A 100 12.82 0.94 9.83
N LEU A 101 12.53 0.89 8.52
CA LEU A 101 11.52 0.03 7.89
C LEU A 101 12.16 -0.74 6.73
N THR A 102 11.63 -1.92 6.42
CA THR A 102 11.92 -2.52 5.12
C THR A 102 11.04 -1.91 4.04
N TYR A 103 11.47 -2.00 2.78
CA TYR A 103 10.64 -1.63 1.62
C TYR A 103 9.28 -2.32 1.61
N ARG A 104 9.25 -3.53 2.12
CA ARG A 104 8.05 -4.34 2.18
C ARG A 104 7.08 -3.84 3.24
N GLU A 105 7.58 -3.55 4.44
CA GLU A 105 6.79 -2.95 5.51
C GLU A 105 6.26 -1.57 5.12
N MET A 106 7.12 -0.74 4.49
CA MET A 106 6.70 0.57 4.01
C MET A 106 5.56 0.46 3.00
N ARG A 107 5.61 -0.50 2.08
CA ARG A 107 4.55 -0.73 1.11
C ARG A 107 3.22 -1.13 1.78
N GLU A 108 3.27 -2.04 2.76
CA GLU A 108 2.08 -2.46 3.51
C GLU A 108 1.45 -1.27 4.26
N LEU A 109 2.27 -0.44 4.91
CA LEU A 109 1.81 0.75 5.62
C LEU A 109 1.26 1.81 4.66
N ALA A 110 1.92 2.06 3.53
CA ALA A 110 1.46 3.01 2.51
C ALA A 110 0.11 2.58 1.92
N TYR A 111 -0.07 1.29 1.64
CA TYR A 111 -1.35 0.72 1.20
C TYR A 111 -2.46 0.94 2.22
N ALA A 112 -2.17 0.79 3.50
CA ALA A 112 -3.12 0.91 4.60
C ALA A 112 -3.37 2.37 5.07
N GLY A 113 -2.93 3.38 4.31
CA GLY A 113 -3.26 4.79 4.55
C GLY A 113 -2.12 5.67 5.04
N PHE A 114 -0.87 5.17 5.17
CA PHE A 114 0.28 6.03 5.41
C PHE A 114 0.66 6.80 4.14
N SER A 115 0.41 8.12 4.16
CA SER A 115 0.54 8.98 2.98
C SER A 115 1.88 9.73 2.89
N VAL A 116 2.90 9.34 3.67
CA VAL A 116 4.20 10.05 3.72
C VAL A 116 4.99 9.86 2.43
N LEU A 117 4.92 8.67 1.83
CA LEU A 117 5.55 8.36 0.55
C LEU A 117 4.59 7.49 -0.28
N HIS A 118 4.43 7.84 -1.56
CA HIS A 118 3.57 7.09 -2.45
C HIS A 118 4.20 5.72 -2.76
N ASP A 119 3.40 4.65 -2.77
CA ASP A 119 3.89 3.27 -2.95
C ASP A 119 4.59 3.06 -4.30
N GLU A 120 4.14 3.73 -5.37
CA GLU A 120 4.80 3.69 -6.68
C GLU A 120 6.22 4.27 -6.65
N ALA A 121 6.51 5.22 -5.76
CA ALA A 121 7.83 5.80 -5.61
C ALA A 121 8.86 4.81 -5.01
N LEU A 122 8.39 3.79 -4.31
CA LEU A 122 9.27 2.77 -3.72
C LEU A 122 9.88 1.84 -4.77
N LEU A 123 9.15 1.56 -5.86
CA LEU A 123 9.51 0.50 -6.79
C LEU A 123 10.86 0.69 -7.50
N PRO A 124 11.21 1.87 -8.07
CA PRO A 124 12.52 2.08 -8.70
C PRO A 124 13.67 1.91 -7.71
N ALA A 125 13.61 2.55 -6.54
CA ALA A 125 14.63 2.44 -5.51
C ALA A 125 14.78 1.00 -4.98
N TYR A 126 13.67 0.28 -4.75
CA TYR A 126 13.68 -1.12 -4.37
C TYR A 126 14.40 -2.00 -5.40
N ARG A 127 14.07 -1.85 -6.70
CA ARG A 127 14.71 -2.60 -7.79
C ARG A 127 16.19 -2.25 -7.94
N GLY A 128 16.54 -0.98 -7.76
CA GLY A 128 17.92 -0.49 -7.74
C GLY A 128 18.70 -0.88 -6.48
N LYS A 129 18.01 -1.42 -5.46
CA LYS A 129 18.58 -1.71 -4.12
C LYS A 129 19.18 -0.47 -3.43
N ILE A 130 18.60 0.70 -3.69
CA ILE A 130 19.07 1.97 -3.14
C ILE A 130 18.45 2.15 -1.74
N PRO A 131 19.24 2.36 -0.68
CA PRO A 131 18.70 2.76 0.61
C PRO A 131 18.03 4.14 0.50
N LEU A 132 16.89 4.32 1.22
CA LEU A 132 16.11 5.54 1.21
C LEU A 132 15.97 6.06 2.64
N VAL A 133 16.02 7.39 2.82
CA VAL A 133 15.74 8.03 4.10
C VAL A 133 14.69 9.13 3.90
N ILE A 134 13.65 9.11 4.72
CA ILE A 134 12.64 10.16 4.78
C ILE A 134 13.05 11.16 5.85
N LYS A 135 13.16 12.43 5.49
CA LYS A 135 13.63 13.53 6.34
C LYS A 135 12.69 14.72 6.27
N ASN A 136 12.75 15.56 7.29
CA ASN A 136 11.97 16.79 7.35
C ASN A 136 12.75 17.96 6.77
N THR A 137 12.18 18.65 5.78
CA THR A 137 12.76 19.88 5.21
C THR A 137 12.94 20.98 6.28
N ASN A 138 12.04 21.05 7.26
CA ASN A 138 12.08 22.05 8.34
C ASN A 138 12.95 21.61 9.54
N ASN A 139 13.41 20.36 9.58
CA ASN A 139 14.26 19.79 10.62
C ASN A 139 15.30 18.83 10.01
N PRO A 140 16.20 19.33 9.14
CA PRO A 140 17.10 18.50 8.33
C PRO A 140 18.12 17.70 9.13
N ASP A 141 18.41 18.12 10.37
CA ASP A 141 19.34 17.42 11.28
C ASP A 141 18.69 16.20 11.96
N HIS A 142 17.37 16.07 11.91
CA HIS A 142 16.69 14.87 12.40
C HIS A 142 17.08 13.66 11.55
N PRO A 143 17.40 12.49 12.17
CA PRO A 143 17.84 11.30 11.43
C PRO A 143 16.79 10.77 10.45
N GLY A 144 15.51 11.05 10.67
CA GLY A 144 14.42 10.57 9.82
C GLY A 144 14.13 9.08 10.00
N THR A 145 13.48 8.50 9.00
CA THR A 145 13.21 7.06 8.90
C THR A 145 13.97 6.45 7.73
N ARG A 146 14.76 5.43 7.98
CA ARG A 146 15.49 4.68 6.93
C ARG A 146 14.60 3.59 6.35
N ILE A 147 14.55 3.48 5.02
CA ILE A 147 13.91 2.37 4.32
C ILE A 147 14.99 1.52 3.68
N VAL A 148 15.05 0.25 4.09
CA VAL A 148 16.13 -0.69 3.77
C VAL A 148 15.60 -1.97 3.15
N LEU A 149 16.48 -2.76 2.55
CA LEU A 149 16.12 -4.08 2.01
C LEU A 149 15.90 -5.12 3.10
N LYS A 150 16.60 -4.97 4.23
CA LYS A 150 16.57 -5.90 5.36
C LYS A 150 16.90 -5.14 6.65
N HIS A 151 16.18 -5.45 7.72
CA HIS A 151 16.44 -4.87 9.05
C HIS A 151 17.86 -5.09 9.54
N SER A 152 18.38 -4.08 10.23
CA SER A 152 19.66 -4.13 10.94
C SER A 152 19.55 -4.74 12.35
N SER A 153 18.37 -4.68 12.98
CA SER A 153 18.11 -5.19 14.34
C SER A 153 16.85 -6.05 14.41
N ASP A 154 16.67 -6.83 15.48
CA ASP A 154 15.52 -7.74 15.68
C ASP A 154 14.60 -7.33 16.85
N GLU A 155 14.45 -6.05 17.13
CA GLU A 155 13.91 -5.56 18.39
C GLU A 155 12.37 -5.67 18.51
N PHE A 156 11.59 -5.34 17.49
CA PHE A 156 10.12 -5.30 17.57
C PHE A 156 9.43 -6.17 16.51
N PRO A 157 8.42 -7.00 16.88
CA PRO A 157 7.69 -7.79 15.89
C PRO A 157 6.77 -6.94 15.01
N VAL A 158 6.22 -5.85 15.56
CA VAL A 158 5.32 -4.91 14.87
C VAL A 158 6.04 -3.57 14.74
N VAL A 159 6.07 -3.04 13.53
CA VAL A 159 6.70 -1.74 13.25
C VAL A 159 5.68 -0.62 13.13
N GLY A 160 4.45 -0.93 12.74
CA GLY A 160 3.41 0.08 12.59
C GLY A 160 2.00 -0.50 12.48
N ILE A 161 1.02 0.38 12.75
CA ILE A 161 -0.40 0.07 12.65
C ILE A 161 -1.04 1.18 11.85
N ALA A 162 -1.69 0.80 10.75
CA ALA A 162 -2.36 1.71 9.84
C ALA A 162 -3.85 1.38 9.74
N GLY A 163 -4.65 2.35 9.36
CA GLY A 163 -6.07 2.14 9.08
C GLY A 163 -6.54 3.08 7.99
N ASP A 164 -7.44 2.59 7.17
CA ASP A 164 -8.08 3.34 6.12
C ASP A 164 -9.56 2.94 6.01
N SER A 165 -10.42 3.91 5.71
CA SER A 165 -11.86 3.75 5.54
C SER A 165 -12.29 3.84 4.08
N GLY A 166 -13.58 3.68 3.82
CA GLY A 166 -14.12 3.74 2.47
C GLY A 166 -13.98 2.43 1.73
N PHE A 167 -14.22 1.34 2.43
CA PHE A 167 -14.31 0.00 1.87
C PHE A 167 -15.72 -0.55 1.97
N VAL A 168 -16.01 -1.47 1.08
CA VAL A 168 -17.23 -2.28 1.08
C VAL A 168 -16.84 -3.73 0.91
N SER A 169 -17.70 -4.64 1.36
CA SER A 169 -17.57 -6.07 1.14
C SER A 169 -18.72 -6.59 0.31
N ILE A 170 -18.42 -7.34 -0.75
CA ILE A 170 -19.38 -8.18 -1.44
C ILE A 170 -19.29 -9.56 -0.81
N ASN A 171 -20.29 -9.92 -0.03
CA ASN A 171 -20.38 -11.21 0.64
C ASN A 171 -21.27 -12.15 -0.18
N MET A 172 -20.82 -13.34 -0.44
CA MET A 172 -21.58 -14.33 -1.19
C MET A 172 -21.43 -15.73 -0.59
N SER A 173 -22.47 -16.54 -0.72
CA SER A 173 -22.44 -17.95 -0.34
C SER A 173 -22.94 -18.83 -1.46
N LYS A 174 -22.37 -20.03 -1.56
CA LYS A 174 -22.77 -21.07 -2.50
C LYS A 174 -22.45 -22.43 -1.90
N TYR A 175 -23.48 -23.27 -1.75
CA TYR A 175 -23.30 -24.64 -1.24
C TYR A 175 -22.36 -25.44 -2.14
N LEU A 176 -21.36 -26.10 -1.56
CA LEU A 176 -20.29 -26.81 -2.25
C LEU A 176 -19.41 -25.93 -3.15
N MET A 177 -19.27 -24.65 -2.86
CA MET A 177 -18.46 -23.70 -3.59
C MET A 177 -17.02 -24.22 -3.80
N ASN A 178 -16.42 -24.81 -2.75
CA ASN A 178 -15.06 -25.33 -2.77
C ASN A 178 -14.83 -26.50 -3.76
N ARG A 179 -15.91 -27.13 -4.24
CA ARG A 179 -15.85 -28.20 -5.24
C ARG A 179 -16.05 -27.71 -6.67
N GLU A 180 -16.46 -26.46 -6.84
CA GLU A 180 -16.67 -25.88 -8.16
C GLU A 180 -15.36 -25.34 -8.75
N VAL A 181 -14.86 -26.03 -9.76
CA VAL A 181 -13.65 -25.60 -10.47
C VAL A 181 -13.92 -24.28 -11.19
N GLY A 182 -13.11 -23.26 -10.87
CA GLY A 182 -13.19 -21.95 -11.52
C GLY A 182 -14.22 -20.99 -10.94
N PHE A 183 -14.83 -21.28 -9.78
CA PHE A 183 -15.78 -20.37 -9.15
C PHE A 183 -15.19 -18.96 -8.94
N GLY A 184 -14.03 -18.85 -8.29
CA GLY A 184 -13.36 -17.55 -8.09
C GLY A 184 -13.07 -16.82 -9.40
N ARG A 185 -12.72 -17.54 -10.49
CA ARG A 185 -12.55 -16.92 -11.81
C ARG A 185 -13.86 -16.32 -12.34
N LYS A 186 -14.98 -17.00 -12.18
CA LYS A 186 -16.29 -16.45 -12.61
C LYS A 186 -16.61 -15.13 -11.86
N VAL A 187 -16.37 -15.12 -10.55
CA VAL A 187 -16.59 -13.95 -9.71
C VAL A 187 -15.67 -12.80 -10.11
N LEU A 188 -14.37 -13.06 -10.26
CA LEU A 188 -13.42 -12.02 -10.68
C LEU A 188 -13.67 -11.52 -12.11
N GLN A 189 -14.17 -12.39 -13.01
CA GLN A 189 -14.57 -11.96 -14.36
C GLN A 189 -15.72 -10.96 -14.33
N ILE A 190 -16.67 -11.09 -13.40
CA ILE A 190 -17.76 -10.11 -13.23
C ILE A 190 -17.20 -8.74 -12.85
N LEU A 191 -16.23 -8.68 -11.94
CA LEU A 191 -15.58 -7.43 -11.55
C LEU A 191 -14.74 -6.84 -12.70
N GLU A 192 -14.00 -7.67 -13.43
CA GLU A 192 -13.21 -7.26 -14.59
C GLU A 192 -14.09 -6.66 -15.68
N ASP A 193 -15.22 -7.31 -16.03
CA ASP A 193 -16.18 -6.83 -17.01
C ASP A 193 -16.77 -5.45 -16.66
N LEU A 194 -16.85 -5.14 -15.36
CA LEU A 194 -17.33 -3.86 -14.82
C LEU A 194 -16.20 -2.84 -14.56
N ASN A 195 -14.95 -3.21 -14.86
CA ASN A 195 -13.75 -2.41 -14.58
C ASN A 195 -13.69 -1.99 -13.10
N ILE A 196 -13.74 -2.99 -12.21
CA ILE A 196 -13.66 -2.81 -10.75
C ILE A 196 -12.46 -3.59 -10.23
N GLY A 197 -11.57 -2.88 -9.53
CA GLY A 197 -10.46 -3.48 -8.78
C GLY A 197 -10.96 -4.16 -7.49
N TRP A 198 -10.17 -5.07 -6.96
CA TRP A 198 -10.42 -5.68 -5.66
C TRP A 198 -9.16 -5.59 -4.79
N GLU A 199 -9.37 -5.55 -3.47
CA GLU A 199 -8.28 -5.40 -2.50
C GLU A 199 -7.96 -6.73 -1.79
N HIS A 200 -8.98 -7.39 -1.24
CA HIS A 200 -8.85 -8.65 -0.53
C HIS A 200 -10.00 -9.61 -0.88
N MET A 201 -9.72 -10.91 -0.80
CA MET A 201 -10.69 -11.95 -1.10
C MET A 201 -10.61 -13.10 -0.08
N PRO A 202 -11.06 -12.88 1.16
CA PRO A 202 -11.19 -13.94 2.15
C PRO A 202 -12.17 -15.01 1.68
N THR A 203 -11.79 -16.28 1.85
CA THR A 203 -12.55 -17.42 1.33
C THR A 203 -12.75 -18.44 2.43
N GLY A 204 -14.00 -18.82 2.69
CA GLY A 204 -14.40 -19.97 3.49
C GLY A 204 -14.59 -21.23 2.63
N ILE A 205 -15.35 -22.18 3.15
CA ILE A 205 -15.67 -23.42 2.41
C ILE A 205 -16.80 -23.16 1.40
N ASP A 206 -17.86 -22.52 1.85
CA ASP A 206 -19.07 -22.21 1.07
C ASP A 206 -19.34 -20.68 0.99
N ASP A 207 -18.42 -19.86 1.49
CA ASP A 207 -18.52 -18.42 1.51
C ASP A 207 -17.29 -17.77 0.89
N LEU A 208 -17.49 -16.66 0.19
CA LEU A 208 -16.44 -15.82 -0.34
C LEU A 208 -16.83 -14.37 -0.15
N SER A 209 -15.89 -13.59 0.35
CA SER A 209 -16.06 -12.13 0.45
C SER A 209 -15.04 -11.45 -0.45
N ILE A 210 -15.43 -10.34 -1.07
CA ILE A 210 -14.50 -9.49 -1.82
C ILE A 210 -14.58 -8.09 -1.24
N ILE A 211 -13.43 -7.61 -0.78
CA ILE A 211 -13.30 -6.24 -0.27
C ILE A 211 -12.77 -5.37 -1.40
N LEU A 212 -13.41 -4.23 -1.60
CA LEU A 212 -13.04 -3.26 -2.60
C LEU A 212 -13.29 -1.82 -2.12
N ARG A 213 -12.76 -0.86 -2.86
CA ARG A 213 -12.95 0.56 -2.56
C ARG A 213 -14.37 1.01 -2.88
N GLU A 214 -15.06 1.61 -1.92
CA GLU A 214 -16.41 2.15 -2.07
C GLU A 214 -16.53 3.11 -3.27
N ARG A 215 -15.50 3.92 -3.51
CA ARG A 215 -15.46 4.88 -4.65
C ARG A 215 -15.55 4.25 -6.03
N GLU A 216 -15.30 2.95 -6.17
CA GLU A 216 -15.39 2.22 -7.45
C GLU A 216 -16.82 1.74 -7.73
N LEU A 217 -17.68 1.75 -6.71
CA LEU A 217 -19.08 1.37 -6.80
C LEU A 217 -19.98 2.57 -7.03
N THR A 218 -20.97 2.34 -7.86
CA THR A 218 -22.16 3.19 -7.97
C THR A 218 -23.38 2.31 -7.73
N PRO A 219 -24.54 2.83 -7.35
CA PRO A 219 -25.75 2.02 -7.15
C PRO A 219 -26.08 1.10 -8.35
N ILE A 220 -25.81 1.59 -9.58
CA ILE A 220 -26.01 0.80 -10.79
C ILE A 220 -25.03 -0.37 -10.88
N LYS A 221 -23.76 -0.16 -10.53
CA LYS A 221 -22.76 -1.23 -10.51
C LYS A 221 -23.06 -2.26 -9.41
N GLU A 222 -23.52 -1.83 -8.26
CA GLU A 222 -23.91 -2.72 -7.15
C GLU A 222 -25.04 -3.67 -7.57
N GLU A 223 -26.13 -3.12 -8.14
CA GLU A 223 -27.23 -3.91 -8.64
C GLU A 223 -26.79 -4.90 -9.73
N GLU A 224 -25.93 -4.43 -10.65
CA GLU A 224 -25.41 -5.26 -11.72
C GLU A 224 -24.49 -6.39 -11.22
N ILE A 225 -23.64 -6.12 -10.22
CA ILE A 225 -22.80 -7.14 -9.57
C ILE A 225 -23.66 -8.22 -8.95
N LEU A 226 -24.64 -7.85 -8.10
CA LEU A 226 -25.52 -8.80 -7.44
C LEU A 226 -26.30 -9.64 -8.45
N ARG A 227 -26.82 -9.01 -9.49
CA ARG A 227 -27.50 -9.71 -10.58
C ARG A 227 -26.60 -10.72 -11.30
N GLN A 228 -25.36 -10.32 -11.65
CA GLN A 228 -24.43 -11.20 -12.35
C GLN A 228 -23.91 -12.33 -11.47
N LEU A 229 -23.70 -12.10 -10.18
CA LEU A 229 -23.33 -13.15 -9.23
C LEU A 229 -24.38 -14.27 -9.19
N VAL A 230 -25.65 -13.92 -9.14
CA VAL A 230 -26.74 -14.92 -9.20
C VAL A 230 -26.80 -15.60 -10.57
N GLN A 231 -26.71 -14.85 -11.66
CA GLN A 231 -26.93 -15.40 -13.01
C GLN A 231 -25.74 -16.15 -13.57
N LYS A 232 -24.50 -15.69 -13.34
CA LYS A 232 -23.28 -16.26 -13.94
C LYS A 232 -22.48 -17.16 -12.98
N ALA A 233 -22.41 -16.76 -11.72
CA ALA A 233 -21.71 -17.54 -10.69
C ALA A 233 -22.64 -18.49 -9.94
N GLU A 234 -23.98 -18.34 -10.12
CA GLU A 234 -25.02 -19.19 -9.51
C GLU A 234 -24.87 -19.26 -7.99
N VAL A 235 -24.64 -18.11 -7.34
CA VAL A 235 -24.57 -18.01 -5.89
C VAL A 235 -25.96 -18.17 -5.27
N ASP A 236 -26.02 -18.78 -4.08
CA ASP A 236 -27.26 -18.96 -3.33
C ASP A 236 -27.69 -17.65 -2.67
N HIS A 237 -26.71 -16.86 -2.22
CA HIS A 237 -26.94 -15.53 -1.61
C HIS A 237 -25.79 -14.59 -1.95
N ALA A 238 -26.10 -13.33 -2.13
CA ALA A 238 -25.12 -12.25 -2.25
C ALA A 238 -25.67 -10.94 -1.68
N GLU A 239 -24.80 -10.22 -0.96
CA GLU A 239 -25.11 -8.91 -0.39
C GLU A 239 -23.90 -8.00 -0.42
N ILE A 240 -24.10 -6.69 -0.30
CA ILE A 240 -23.04 -5.70 -0.20
C ILE A 240 -23.13 -5.02 1.17
N GLU A 241 -22.04 -5.04 1.92
CA GLU A 241 -21.91 -4.39 3.20
C GLU A 241 -21.03 -3.14 3.05
N HIS A 242 -21.53 -2.02 3.52
CA HIS A 242 -20.88 -0.70 3.44
C HIS A 242 -20.23 -0.29 4.77
N ASP A 243 -19.63 0.90 4.78
CA ASP A 243 -19.04 1.54 5.96
C ASP A 243 -17.99 0.68 6.67
N LEU A 244 -17.08 0.09 5.88
CA LEU A 244 -15.98 -0.71 6.37
C LEU A 244 -14.67 0.07 6.42
N SER A 245 -13.84 -0.29 7.40
CA SER A 245 -12.44 0.14 7.52
C SER A 245 -11.52 -1.06 7.61
N ILE A 246 -10.38 -0.96 6.94
CA ILE A 246 -9.30 -1.93 7.06
C ILE A 246 -8.29 -1.40 8.08
N ILE A 247 -7.93 -2.23 9.05
CA ILE A 247 -6.84 -1.98 9.99
C ILE A 247 -5.74 -3.00 9.72
N MET A 248 -4.51 -2.52 9.56
CA MET A 248 -3.36 -3.37 9.30
C MET A 248 -2.32 -3.22 10.41
N ILE A 249 -1.85 -4.36 10.90
CA ILE A 249 -0.66 -4.49 11.73
C ILE A 249 0.47 -4.96 10.83
N VAL A 250 1.59 -4.26 10.82
CA VAL A 250 2.69 -4.52 9.90
C VAL A 250 3.99 -4.79 10.65
N GLY A 251 4.74 -5.79 10.21
CA GLY A 251 6.08 -6.11 10.69
C GLY A 251 6.60 -7.44 10.14
N GLU A 252 7.72 -7.44 9.43
CA GLU A 252 8.33 -8.66 8.87
C GLU A 252 8.75 -9.68 9.94
N LYS A 253 8.98 -9.22 11.16
CA LYS A 253 9.40 -10.07 12.28
C LYS A 253 8.25 -10.83 12.92
N MET A 254 7.01 -10.47 12.61
CA MET A 254 5.82 -11.21 13.08
C MET A 254 5.88 -12.69 12.73
N LYS A 255 6.48 -13.03 11.57
CA LYS A 255 6.69 -14.41 11.13
C LYS A 255 7.41 -15.31 12.14
N ARG A 256 8.25 -14.72 13.00
CA ARG A 256 9.04 -15.45 14.00
C ARG A 256 8.55 -15.20 15.42
N HIS A 257 7.46 -14.44 15.57
CA HIS A 257 6.97 -14.03 16.88
C HIS A 257 5.60 -14.64 17.17
N ILE A 258 5.59 -15.59 18.11
CA ILE A 258 4.36 -16.28 18.52
C ILE A 258 3.48 -15.32 19.33
N GLY A 259 2.17 -15.30 19.03
CA GLY A 259 1.17 -14.61 19.84
C GLY A 259 0.77 -13.21 19.35
N VAL A 260 1.33 -12.69 18.25
CA VAL A 260 0.95 -11.38 17.69
C VAL A 260 -0.56 -11.31 17.42
N THR A 261 -1.12 -12.31 16.73
CA THR A 261 -2.57 -12.37 16.46
C THR A 261 -3.39 -12.45 17.75
N ALA A 262 -2.94 -13.23 18.75
CA ALA A 262 -3.64 -13.33 20.03
C ALA A 262 -3.64 -11.99 20.78
N THR A 263 -2.54 -11.25 20.77
CA THR A 263 -2.44 -9.90 21.35
C THR A 263 -3.39 -8.94 20.62
N ALA A 264 -3.39 -8.95 19.30
CA ALA A 264 -4.25 -8.09 18.50
C ALA A 264 -5.75 -8.36 18.74
N THR A 265 -6.16 -9.63 18.63
CA THR A 265 -7.57 -10.00 18.83
C THR A 265 -8.06 -9.75 20.24
N ARG A 266 -7.21 -9.95 21.25
CA ARG A 266 -7.52 -9.61 22.64
C ARG A 266 -7.73 -8.11 22.79
N ALA A 267 -6.83 -7.28 22.27
CA ALA A 267 -6.93 -5.83 22.35
C ALA A 267 -8.24 -5.33 21.73
N LEU A 268 -8.64 -5.85 20.56
CA LEU A 268 -9.91 -5.51 19.92
C LEU A 268 -11.10 -5.95 20.78
N SER A 269 -11.12 -7.19 21.26
CA SER A 269 -12.20 -7.76 22.07
C SER A 269 -12.40 -7.01 23.39
N GLU A 270 -11.32 -6.69 24.12
CA GLU A 270 -11.37 -5.94 25.38
C GLU A 270 -11.91 -4.51 25.20
N ASN A 271 -11.84 -3.97 24.00
CA ASN A 271 -12.41 -2.67 23.63
C ASN A 271 -13.78 -2.77 22.92
N ASN A 272 -14.44 -3.93 22.97
CA ASN A 272 -15.75 -4.20 22.36
C ASN A 272 -15.77 -3.92 20.85
N ILE A 273 -14.68 -4.20 20.14
CA ILE A 273 -14.57 -4.03 18.69
C ILE A 273 -14.79 -5.38 18.02
N ASN A 274 -15.83 -5.43 17.16
CA ASN A 274 -16.12 -6.62 16.38
C ASN A 274 -15.19 -6.74 15.18
N ILE A 275 -14.59 -7.91 15.00
CA ILE A 275 -13.81 -8.26 13.82
C ILE A 275 -14.74 -8.90 12.80
N GLN A 276 -15.07 -8.18 11.72
CA GLN A 276 -15.92 -8.73 10.66
C GLN A 276 -15.16 -9.71 9.78
N MET A 277 -13.90 -9.39 9.47
CA MET A 277 -12.98 -10.24 8.72
C MET A 277 -11.57 -10.11 9.26
N MET A 278 -10.78 -11.16 9.05
CA MET A 278 -9.35 -11.17 9.33
C MET A 278 -8.63 -11.92 8.21
N SER A 279 -7.50 -11.40 7.78
CA SER A 279 -6.65 -12.05 6.80
C SER A 279 -5.17 -11.88 7.17
N GLN A 280 -4.43 -12.98 7.06
CA GLN A 280 -2.98 -12.99 7.17
C GLN A 280 -2.43 -13.83 6.02
N GLY A 281 -1.69 -13.21 5.12
CA GLY A 281 -1.08 -13.90 3.99
C GLY A 281 0.10 -14.78 4.42
N SER A 282 0.53 -15.68 3.54
CA SER A 282 1.68 -16.58 3.76
C SER A 282 3.01 -15.84 3.97
N SER A 283 3.05 -14.58 3.64
CA SER A 283 4.20 -13.69 3.90
C SER A 283 4.36 -13.35 5.37
N GLU A 284 3.25 -13.35 6.13
CA GLU A 284 3.17 -12.99 7.54
C GLU A 284 3.74 -11.60 7.89
N VAL A 285 3.84 -10.71 6.88
CA VAL A 285 4.34 -9.33 7.06
C VAL A 285 3.27 -8.41 7.59
N SER A 286 2.01 -8.73 7.30
CA SER A 286 0.86 -7.96 7.76
C SER A 286 -0.27 -8.86 8.23
N ILE A 287 -1.05 -8.35 9.18
CA ILE A 287 -2.35 -8.89 9.57
C ILE A 287 -3.37 -7.81 9.33
N MET A 288 -4.39 -8.14 8.56
CA MET A 288 -5.50 -7.25 8.24
C MET A 288 -6.72 -7.63 9.07
N PHE A 289 -7.37 -6.62 9.62
CA PHE A 289 -8.69 -6.71 10.24
C PHE A 289 -9.65 -5.79 9.53
N VAL A 290 -10.86 -6.24 9.28
CA VAL A 290 -11.96 -5.42 8.82
C VAL A 290 -12.90 -5.16 9.99
N VAL A 291 -13.18 -3.90 10.22
CA VAL A 291 -14.10 -3.43 11.26
C VAL A 291 -15.10 -2.43 10.68
N HIS A 292 -16.19 -2.18 11.37
CA HIS A 292 -17.10 -1.09 11.00
C HIS A 292 -16.37 0.25 11.12
N LYS A 293 -16.63 1.16 10.20
CA LYS A 293 -15.98 2.48 10.10
C LYS A 293 -16.01 3.28 11.41
N ASP A 294 -17.12 3.22 12.14
CA ASP A 294 -17.24 3.93 13.42
C ASP A 294 -16.27 3.42 14.49
N GLN A 295 -15.78 2.19 14.35
CA GLN A 295 -14.85 1.56 15.27
C GLN A 295 -13.36 1.74 14.89
N GLU A 296 -13.07 2.28 13.70
CA GLU A 296 -11.69 2.43 13.19
C GLU A 296 -10.73 3.09 14.19
N LYS A 297 -11.09 4.28 14.68
CA LYS A 297 -10.22 5.04 15.61
C LYS A 297 -10.02 4.33 16.95
N ALA A 298 -11.05 3.65 17.43
CA ALA A 298 -10.95 2.85 18.64
C ALA A 298 -10.06 1.63 18.43
N ALA A 299 -10.19 0.95 17.30
CA ALA A 299 -9.35 -0.19 16.91
C ALA A 299 -7.87 0.21 16.80
N LEU A 300 -7.57 1.31 16.12
CA LEU A 300 -6.20 1.82 16.01
C LEU A 300 -5.59 2.14 17.38
N LYS A 301 -6.36 2.76 18.29
CA LYS A 301 -5.89 3.05 19.66
C LYS A 301 -5.66 1.79 20.47
N ALA A 302 -6.59 0.85 20.43
CA ALA A 302 -6.48 -0.41 21.17
C ALA A 302 -5.26 -1.22 20.72
N LEU A 303 -5.08 -1.36 19.43
CA LEU A 303 -3.93 -2.07 18.86
C LEU A 303 -2.60 -1.35 19.15
N TYR A 304 -2.57 -0.02 19.02
CA TYR A 304 -1.37 0.75 19.33
C TYR A 304 -0.94 0.55 20.79
N GLN A 305 -1.86 0.63 21.74
CA GLN A 305 -1.58 0.41 23.16
C GLN A 305 -1.12 -1.02 23.49
N ALA A 306 -1.51 -1.99 22.66
CA ALA A 306 -1.13 -3.39 22.88
C ALA A 306 0.27 -3.73 22.34
N PHE A 307 0.80 -2.94 21.39
CA PHE A 307 2.08 -3.23 20.74
C PHE A 307 3.17 -2.20 21.03
N PHE A 308 2.83 -1.01 21.51
CA PHE A 308 3.73 0.12 21.77
C PHE A 308 3.49 0.73 23.16
#